data_11b28c81b626cc7b3b9f31ca5baffe0a
#
_entry.id   11b28c81b626cc7b3b9f31ca5baffe0a
#
_cell.length_a   1.000
_cell.length_b   1.000
_cell.length_c   1.000
_cell.angle_alpha   90.00
_cell.angle_beta   90.00
_cell.angle_gamma   90.00
#
_symmetry.space_group_name_H-M   'P 1'
#
loop_
_entity.id
_entity.type
_entity.pdbx_description
1 polymer ?
#
loop_
_entity_poly.entity_id
_entity_poly.type
_entity_poly.pdbx_seq_one_letter_code
_entity_poly.pdbx_strand_id
1 'polypeptide(L)' 'MFKKILIANRGEIACRIIKTARKLGIKTVAICSDPDLNSPHVNLADEYFNIGGNTSAESYLIIEKIIDVLKKSNADA' A
#
# COMPACT_ATOMS: atom_id res chain seq x y z
N MET A 1 7.44 18.23 2.04
CA MET A 1 6.35 17.25 2.22
C MET A 1 6.51 16.11 1.22
N PHE A 2 6.08 14.91 1.60
CA PHE A 2 6.14 13.76 0.69
C PHE A 2 5.19 13.96 -0.48
N LYS A 3 5.60 13.50 -1.65
CA LYS A 3 4.75 13.53 -2.86
C LYS A 3 4.00 12.21 -3.04
N LYS A 4 4.60 11.11 -2.61
CA LYS A 4 4.03 9.78 -2.73
C LYS A 4 4.45 8.93 -1.53
N ILE A 5 3.50 8.26 -0.91
CA ILE A 5 3.76 7.38 0.22
C ILE A 5 3.29 5.96 -0.06
N LEU A 6 4.02 5.00 0.47
CA LEU A 6 3.64 3.59 0.47
C LEU A 6 2.93 3.28 1.77
N ILE A 7 1.77 2.63 1.68
CA ILE A 7 0.97 2.26 2.83
C ILE A 7 1.04 0.75 2.99
N ALA A 8 1.76 0.30 4.01
CA ALA A 8 1.96 -1.12 4.28
C ALA A 8 0.91 -1.72 5.22
N ASN A 9 -0.18 -1.00 5.42
CA ASN A 9 -1.33 -1.46 6.18
C ASN A 9 -2.42 -1.93 5.24
N ARG A 10 -3.43 -2.59 5.80
CA ARG A 10 -4.59 -3.03 5.03
C ARG A 10 -5.87 -2.70 5.79
N GLY A 11 -7.01 -2.93 5.12
CA GLY A 11 -8.32 -2.74 5.73
C GLY A 11 -8.64 -1.27 6.00
N GLU A 12 -9.39 -1.03 7.06
CA GLU A 12 -9.88 0.30 7.38
C GLU A 12 -8.77 1.30 7.67
N ILE A 13 -7.71 0.85 8.33
CA ILE A 13 -6.57 1.71 8.66
C ILE A 13 -5.94 2.24 7.36
N ALA A 14 -5.71 1.36 6.40
CA ALA A 14 -5.15 1.75 5.11
C ALA A 14 -6.08 2.74 4.40
N CYS A 15 -7.38 2.49 4.41
CA CYS A 15 -8.36 3.38 3.79
C CYS A 15 -8.34 4.77 4.40
N ARG A 16 -8.22 4.86 5.72
CA ARG A 16 -8.16 6.15 6.41
C ARG A 16 -6.92 6.95 6.03
N ILE A 17 -5.78 6.28 5.97
CA ILE A 17 -4.52 6.92 5.57
C ILE A 17 -4.62 7.44 4.14
N ILE A 18 -5.17 6.63 3.24
CA ILE A 18 -5.33 7.01 1.84
C ILE A 18 -6.22 8.25 1.71
N LYS A 19 -7.34 8.28 2.41
CA LYS A 19 -8.26 9.43 2.37
C LYS A 19 -7.59 10.70 2.88
N THR A 20 -6.84 10.61 3.97
CA THR A 20 -6.12 11.75 4.54
C THR A 20 -5.02 12.23 3.59
N ALA A 21 -4.26 11.30 3.02
CA ALA A 21 -3.21 11.63 2.06
C ALA A 21 -3.79 12.36 0.85
N ARG A 22 -4.93 11.90 0.36
CA ARG A 22 -5.60 12.54 -0.78
C ARG A 22 -5.99 13.99 -0.47
N LYS A 23 -6.47 14.25 0.74
CA LYS A 23 -6.79 15.61 1.17
C LYS A 23 -5.57 16.52 1.21
N LEU A 24 -4.40 15.94 1.46
CA LEU A 24 -3.13 16.68 1.53
C LEU A 24 -2.43 16.75 0.16
N GLY A 25 -3.03 16.17 -0.87
CA GLY A 25 -2.42 16.17 -2.21
C GLY A 25 -1.27 15.18 -2.35
N ILE A 26 -1.21 14.16 -1.49
CA ILE A 26 -0.17 13.14 -1.52
C ILE A 26 -0.71 11.91 -2.25
N LYS A 27 0.07 11.39 -3.22
CA LYS A 27 -0.28 10.15 -3.91
C LYS A 27 0.01 8.94 -3.01
N THR A 28 -0.76 7.89 -3.20
CA THR A 28 -0.66 6.70 -2.35
C THR A 28 -0.37 5.46 -3.17
N VAL A 29 0.44 4.58 -2.59
CA VAL A 29 0.75 3.26 -3.13
C VAL A 29 0.30 2.24 -2.08
N ALA A 30 -0.59 1.34 -2.46
CA ALA A 30 -1.04 0.26 -1.60
C ALA A 30 -0.31 -1.02 -1.96
N ILE A 31 -0.22 -1.93 -1.00
CA ILE A 31 0.22 -3.29 -1.25
C ILE A 31 -0.93 -4.23 -0.91
N CYS A 32 -0.97 -5.36 -1.57
CA CYS A 32 -1.99 -6.36 -1.30
C CYS A 32 -1.45 -7.77 -1.44
N SER A 33 -2.04 -8.70 -0.71
CA SER A 33 -1.85 -10.13 -0.93
C SER A 33 -2.91 -10.62 -1.90
N ASP A 34 -2.79 -11.87 -2.36
CA ASP A 34 -3.77 -12.43 -3.29
C ASP A 34 -5.21 -12.34 -2.79
N PRO A 35 -5.52 -12.70 -1.53
CA PRO A 35 -6.90 -12.58 -1.02
C PRO A 35 -7.41 -11.15 -0.95
N ASP A 36 -6.52 -10.18 -0.85
CA ASP A 36 -6.88 -8.77 -0.66
C ASP A 36 -6.95 -7.97 -1.97
N LEU A 37 -6.78 -8.62 -3.11
CA LEU A 37 -6.70 -7.92 -4.41
C LEU A 37 -7.89 -7.01 -4.68
N ASN A 38 -9.07 -7.38 -4.23
CA ASN A 38 -10.30 -6.60 -4.42
C ASN A 38 -10.70 -5.79 -3.18
N SER A 39 -9.79 -5.63 -2.22
CA SER A 39 -10.08 -4.90 -0.99
C SER A 39 -10.25 -3.40 -1.25
N PRO A 40 -11.05 -2.70 -0.41
CA PRO A 40 -11.28 -1.27 -0.59
C PRO A 40 -10.03 -0.41 -0.64
N HIS A 41 -9.00 -0.73 0.16
CA HIS A 41 -7.78 0.07 0.16
C HIS A 41 -7.03 -0.02 -1.17
N VAL A 42 -7.12 -1.14 -1.87
CA VAL A 42 -6.52 -1.30 -3.19
C VAL A 42 -7.22 -0.40 -4.20
N ASN A 43 -8.54 -0.33 -4.13
CA ASN A 43 -9.33 0.48 -5.04
C ASN A 43 -9.19 1.98 -4.78
N LEU A 44 -8.94 2.38 -3.55
CA LEU A 44 -8.80 3.78 -3.17
C LEU A 44 -7.43 4.36 -3.48
N ALA A 45 -6.38 3.54 -3.46
CA ALA A 45 -5.02 4.01 -3.68
C ALA A 45 -4.79 4.42 -5.14
N ASP A 46 -3.84 5.30 -5.37
CA ASP A 46 -3.46 5.72 -6.72
C ASP A 46 -2.75 4.61 -7.48
N GLU A 47 -1.94 3.83 -6.78
CA GLU A 47 -1.25 2.67 -7.34
C GLU A 47 -1.33 1.51 -6.35
N TYR A 48 -1.19 0.30 -6.83
CA TYR A 48 -1.08 -0.85 -5.95
C TYR A 48 -0.14 -1.89 -6.54
N PHE A 49 0.45 -2.70 -5.64
CA PHE A 49 1.31 -3.82 -6.03
C PHE A 49 0.87 -5.06 -5.28
N ASN A 50 0.69 -6.15 -6.01
CA ASN A 50 0.38 -7.45 -5.41
C ASN A 50 1.71 -8.10 -4.99
N ILE A 51 1.89 -8.30 -3.69
CA ILE A 51 3.12 -8.90 -3.15
C ILE A 51 2.96 -10.41 -2.90
N GLY A 52 1.82 -10.98 -3.26
CA GLY A 52 1.55 -12.41 -3.13
C GLY A 52 1.29 -12.86 -1.69
N GLY A 53 1.25 -14.16 -1.49
CA GLY A 53 1.01 -14.76 -0.18
C GLY A 53 -0.47 -14.81 0.21
N ASN A 54 -0.77 -15.60 1.23
CA ASN A 54 -2.14 -15.79 1.70
C ASN A 54 -2.34 -15.30 3.14
N THR A 55 -1.26 -15.04 3.86
CA THR A 55 -1.30 -14.56 5.23
C THR A 55 -0.44 -13.31 5.36
N SER A 56 -0.62 -12.57 6.46
CA SER A 56 0.22 -11.41 6.75
C SER A 56 1.70 -11.80 6.84
N ALA A 57 2.00 -12.97 7.40
CA ALA A 57 3.39 -13.45 7.51
C ALA A 57 4.01 -13.71 6.14
N GLU A 58 3.20 -14.09 5.14
CA GLU A 58 3.68 -14.37 3.79
C GLU A 58 3.77 -13.13 2.91
N SER A 59 3.17 -12.02 3.32
CA SER A 59 3.08 -10.80 2.51
C SER A 59 3.44 -9.55 3.28
N TYR A 60 2.50 -9.02 4.07
CA TYR A 60 2.65 -7.70 4.71
C TYR A 60 3.80 -7.61 5.71
N LEU A 61 4.21 -8.73 6.32
CA LEU A 61 5.29 -8.74 7.30
C LEU A 61 6.65 -9.09 6.69
N ILE A 62 6.72 -9.29 5.39
CA ILE A 62 8.00 -9.56 4.72
C ILE A 62 8.61 -8.24 4.27
N ILE A 63 9.56 -7.74 5.07
CA ILE A 63 10.19 -6.43 4.85
C ILE A 63 10.78 -6.30 3.46
N GLU A 64 11.42 -7.34 2.95
CA GLU A 64 12.06 -7.32 1.63
C GLU A 64 11.07 -7.04 0.51
N LYS A 65 9.86 -7.59 0.60
CA LYS A 65 8.81 -7.35 -0.39
C LYS A 65 8.34 -5.90 -0.34
N ILE A 66 8.21 -5.35 0.85
CA ILE A 66 7.78 -3.96 1.05
C ILE A 66 8.83 -3.00 0.50
N ILE A 67 10.11 -3.26 0.78
CA ILE A 67 11.21 -2.44 0.27
C ILE A 67 11.27 -2.50 -1.26
N ASP A 68 11.04 -3.67 -1.83
CA ASP A 68 11.02 -3.82 -3.28
C ASP A 68 9.93 -2.95 -3.92
N VAL A 69 8.73 -2.95 -3.34
CA VAL A 69 7.63 -2.10 -3.80
C VAL A 69 7.97 -0.64 -3.63
N LEU A 70 8.60 -0.27 -2.52
CA LEU A 70 9.02 1.11 -2.27
C LEU A 70 9.93 1.62 -3.39
N LYS A 71 10.87 0.78 -3.81
CA LYS A 71 11.78 1.12 -4.91
C LYS A 71 11.07 1.20 -6.26
N LYS A 72 10.23 0.21 -6.57
CA LYS A 72 9.52 0.14 -7.85
C LYS A 72 8.52 1.27 -8.03
N SER A 73 7.87 1.69 -6.95
CA SER A 73 6.87 2.73 -6.99
C SER A 73 7.44 4.14 -6.94
N ASN A 74 8.71 4.28 -6.59
CA ASN A 74 9.36 5.58 -6.36
C ASN A 74 8.69 6.37 -5.24
N ALA A 75 8.13 5.70 -4.25
CA ALA A 75 7.53 6.37 -3.11
C ALA A 75 8.60 7.03 -2.23
N ASP A 76 8.25 8.16 -1.62
CA ASP A 76 9.16 8.92 -0.76
C ASP A 76 9.23 8.36 0.65
N ALA A 77 8.19 7.65 1.06
CA ALA A 77 8.12 7.05 2.38
C ALA A 77 7.14 5.90 2.37
#